data_3f58ef2dcc2baec12cbdda77835a5d48
#
_entry.id   3f58ef2dcc2baec12cbdda77835a5d48
#
_cell.length_a   1.000
_cell.length_b   1.000
_cell.length_c   1.000
_cell.angle_alpha   90.00
_cell.angle_beta   90.00
_cell.angle_gamma   90.00
#
_symmetry.space_group_name_H-M   'P 1'
#
loop_
_entity.id
_entity.type
_entity.pdbx_description
1 polymer ?
#
loop_
_entity_poly.entity_id
_entity_poly.type
_entity_poly.pdbx_seq_one_letter_code
_entity_poly.pdbx_strand_id
1 'polypeptide(L)'
;MHELSLCDAILGTTMKHADGRPVMQVTVRIGHLRQVVPDALRFGWELLTEPTDLKGCELVIEQVPATVECRECRAVTTLDLPILACGTCGSFEVALLSGEEFLIVSMDLAEAEAEA
;
A
#
# COMPACT_ATOMS: atom_id res chain seq x y z
N MET A 1 15.11 -3.46 -0.38
CA MET A 1 14.74 -4.83 -0.70
C MET A 1 13.30 -5.05 -0.41
N HIS A 2 12.91 -4.60 0.75
CA HIS A 2 11.52 -4.68 1.15
C HIS A 2 10.59 -4.10 0.08
N GLU A 3 10.91 -2.90 -0.45
CA GLU A 3 10.07 -2.26 -1.45
C GLU A 3 10.00 -3.03 -2.76
N LEU A 4 11.10 -3.64 -3.17
CA LEU A 4 11.09 -4.41 -4.42
C LEU A 4 10.20 -5.65 -4.29
N SER A 5 10.23 -6.30 -3.12
CA SER A 5 9.36 -7.44 -2.89
C SER A 5 7.90 -7.05 -2.96
N LEU A 6 7.56 -5.88 -2.40
CA LEU A 6 6.19 -5.40 -2.46
C LEU A 6 5.79 -5.06 -3.90
N CYS A 7 6.69 -4.43 -4.66
CA CYS A 7 6.42 -4.12 -6.05
C CYS A 7 6.18 -5.38 -6.86
N ASP A 8 6.96 -6.43 -6.60
CA ASP A 8 6.80 -7.69 -7.32
C ASP A 8 5.43 -8.29 -7.03
N ALA A 9 4.99 -8.24 -5.77
CA ALA A 9 3.68 -8.75 -5.40
C ALA A 9 2.56 -7.94 -6.06
N ILE A 10 2.70 -6.61 -6.08
CA ILE A 10 1.71 -5.75 -6.72
C ILE A 10 1.65 -6.04 -8.21
N LEU A 11 2.82 -6.16 -8.85
CA LEU A 11 2.89 -6.41 -10.28
C LEU A 11 2.23 -7.73 -10.65
N GLY A 12 2.55 -8.80 -9.91
CA GLY A 12 1.97 -10.11 -10.20
C GLY A 12 0.46 -10.12 -10.07
N THR A 13 -0.06 -9.50 -9.00
CA THR A 13 -1.50 -9.43 -8.80
C THR A 13 -2.17 -8.58 -9.86
N THR A 14 -1.54 -7.45 -10.21
CA THR A 14 -2.08 -6.54 -11.20
C THR A 14 -2.18 -7.23 -12.56
N MET A 15 -1.12 -7.91 -12.98
CA MET A 15 -1.12 -8.58 -14.27
C MET A 15 -2.16 -9.69 -14.33
N LYS A 16 -2.32 -10.40 -13.22
CA LYS A 16 -3.30 -11.48 -13.16
C LYS A 16 -4.72 -10.95 -13.33
N HIS A 17 -5.04 -9.84 -12.68
CA HIS A 17 -6.39 -9.29 -12.73
C HIS A 17 -6.64 -8.47 -13.99
N ALA A 18 -5.58 -7.94 -14.60
CA ALA A 18 -5.73 -7.16 -15.83
C ALA A 18 -6.08 -8.06 -17.02
N ASP A 19 -5.65 -9.31 -16.96
CA ASP A 19 -5.99 -10.32 -17.99
C ASP A 19 -5.64 -9.80 -19.39
N GLY A 20 -4.44 -9.28 -19.54
CA GLY A 20 -3.95 -8.82 -20.84
C GLY A 20 -4.36 -7.41 -21.23
N ARG A 21 -5.21 -6.76 -20.46
CA ARG A 21 -5.63 -5.40 -20.76
C ARG A 21 -4.57 -4.41 -20.27
N PRO A 22 -4.35 -3.31 -20.99
CA PRO A 22 -3.42 -2.29 -20.51
C PRO A 22 -3.93 -1.67 -19.21
N VAL A 23 -3.00 -1.46 -18.28
CA VAL A 23 -3.32 -0.86 -16.98
C VAL A 23 -2.71 0.52 -16.95
N MET A 24 -3.53 1.54 -16.70
CA MET A 24 -3.08 2.92 -16.68
C MET A 24 -2.60 3.33 -15.30
N GLN A 25 -3.20 2.79 -14.27
CA GLN A 25 -2.91 3.20 -12.91
C GLN A 25 -3.33 2.11 -11.94
N VAL A 26 -2.52 1.93 -10.91
CA VAL A 26 -2.83 1.01 -9.81
C VAL A 26 -2.76 1.81 -8.52
N THR A 27 -3.79 1.70 -7.69
CA THR A 27 -3.80 2.36 -6.38
C THR A 27 -3.65 1.30 -5.30
N VAL A 28 -2.66 1.50 -4.43
CA VAL A 28 -2.41 0.58 -3.32
C VAL A 28 -2.56 1.34 -2.01
N ARG A 29 -3.03 0.63 -1.00
CA ARG A 29 -3.17 1.18 0.34
C ARG A 29 -2.18 0.48 1.24
N ILE A 30 -1.32 1.27 1.90
CA ILE A 30 -0.22 0.73 2.69
C ILE A 30 -0.22 1.42 4.05
N GLY A 31 -0.26 0.61 5.12
CA GLY A 31 -0.23 1.14 6.46
C GLY A 31 1.16 1.58 6.89
N HIS A 32 1.21 2.57 7.76
CA HIS A 32 2.48 3.12 8.24
C HIS A 32 3.36 2.07 8.93
N LEU A 33 2.74 1.06 9.55
CA LEU A 33 3.52 0.02 10.24
C LEU A 33 4.30 -0.87 9.28
N ARG A 34 3.99 -0.82 7.99
CA ARG A 34 4.77 -1.53 6.98
C ARG A 34 6.13 -0.87 6.75
N GLN A 35 6.26 0.39 7.14
CA GLN A 35 7.50 1.15 7.05
C GLN A 35 8.05 1.19 5.62
N VAL A 36 7.15 1.36 4.66
CA VAL A 36 7.52 1.47 3.26
C VAL A 36 7.88 2.91 2.96
N VAL A 37 8.99 3.11 2.24
CA VAL A 37 9.37 4.43 1.77
C VAL A 37 8.70 4.64 0.41
N PRO A 38 7.75 5.58 0.29
CA PRO A 38 6.98 5.71 -0.94
C PRO A 38 7.83 5.96 -2.18
N ASP A 39 8.86 6.80 -2.08
CA ASP A 39 9.70 7.07 -3.25
C ASP A 39 10.45 5.83 -3.69
N ALA A 40 10.91 5.03 -2.73
CA ALA A 40 11.60 3.78 -3.06
C ALA A 40 10.64 2.79 -3.70
N LEU A 41 9.41 2.77 -3.24
CA LEU A 41 8.39 1.88 -3.82
C LEU A 41 8.10 2.30 -5.25
N ARG A 42 7.94 3.60 -5.50
CA ARG A 42 7.69 4.09 -6.86
C ARG A 42 8.85 3.80 -7.78
N PHE A 43 10.07 3.97 -7.30
CA PHE A 43 11.24 3.68 -8.10
C PHE A 43 11.32 2.20 -8.46
N GLY A 44 11.08 1.33 -7.48
CA GLY A 44 11.05 -0.11 -7.73
C GLY A 44 9.96 -0.48 -8.73
N TRP A 45 8.81 0.17 -8.64
CA TRP A 45 7.72 -0.06 -9.58
C TRP A 45 8.15 0.27 -11.01
N GLU A 46 8.81 1.42 -11.20
CA GLU A 46 9.28 1.79 -12.52
C GLU A 46 10.28 0.77 -13.07
N LEU A 47 11.18 0.29 -12.20
CA LEU A 47 12.17 -0.70 -12.63
C LEU A 47 11.52 -2.00 -13.05
N LEU A 48 10.57 -2.49 -12.27
CA LEU A 48 9.97 -3.80 -12.53
C LEU A 48 8.98 -3.77 -13.68
N THR A 49 8.32 -2.65 -13.90
CA THR A 49 7.32 -2.57 -14.98
C THR A 49 7.92 -2.26 -16.32
N GLU A 50 9.13 -1.69 -16.35
CA GLU A 50 9.73 -1.25 -17.61
C GLU A 50 9.73 -2.32 -18.68
N PRO A 51 10.17 -3.57 -18.39
CA PRO A 51 10.20 -4.61 -19.42
C PRO A 51 8.87 -5.34 -19.60
N THR A 52 7.76 -4.81 -19.04
CA THR A 52 6.49 -5.50 -19.08
C THR A 52 5.45 -4.66 -19.82
N ASP A 53 4.26 -5.24 -19.97
CA ASP A 53 3.14 -4.52 -20.56
C ASP A 53 2.63 -3.41 -19.66
N LEU A 54 3.09 -3.36 -18.42
CA LEU A 54 2.68 -2.32 -17.47
C LEU A 54 3.62 -1.12 -17.48
N LYS A 55 4.54 -1.05 -18.44
CA LYS A 55 5.41 0.12 -18.54
C LYS A 55 4.57 1.38 -18.68
N GLY A 56 4.86 2.37 -17.86
CA GLY A 56 4.11 3.62 -17.86
C GLY A 56 2.89 3.61 -16.95
N CYS A 57 2.58 2.47 -16.35
CA CYS A 57 1.47 2.40 -15.39
C CYS A 57 1.86 3.18 -14.13
N GLU A 58 0.98 4.07 -13.69
CA GLU A 58 1.24 4.88 -12.51
C GLU A 58 0.89 4.10 -11.24
N LEU A 59 1.75 4.20 -10.23
CA LEU A 59 1.47 3.61 -8.92
C LEU A 59 1.09 4.72 -7.97
N VAL A 60 -0.16 4.69 -7.50
CA VAL A 60 -0.67 5.64 -6.51
C VAL A 60 -0.64 4.96 -5.16
N ILE A 61 -0.02 5.61 -4.18
CA ILE A 61 0.15 5.06 -2.85
C ILE A 61 -0.69 5.85 -1.87
N GLU A 62 -1.67 5.19 -1.25
CA GLU A 62 -2.46 5.76 -0.16
C GLU A 62 -1.88 5.25 1.14
N GLN A 63 -1.38 6.16 1.97
CA GLN A 63 -0.80 5.77 3.25
C GLN A 63 -1.87 5.82 4.33
N VAL A 64 -1.92 4.76 5.15
CA VAL A 64 -2.89 4.65 6.22
C VAL A 64 -2.17 4.83 7.55
N PRO A 65 -2.54 5.82 8.35
CA PRO A 65 -1.90 6.02 9.65
C PRO A 65 -2.11 4.82 10.56
N ALA A 66 -1.14 4.58 11.43
CA ALA A 66 -1.25 3.53 12.43
C ALA A 66 -1.98 4.09 13.64
N THR A 67 -3.10 3.47 14.02
CA THR A 67 -3.86 3.90 15.19
C THR A 67 -4.10 2.72 16.09
N VAL A 68 -4.12 2.99 17.39
CA VAL A 68 -4.38 1.98 18.42
C VAL A 68 -5.41 2.51 19.39
N GLU A 69 -6.17 1.60 20.00
CA GLU A 69 -7.07 1.92 21.08
C GLU A 69 -6.55 1.27 22.34
N CYS A 70 -6.44 2.05 23.41
CA CYS A 70 -5.96 1.54 24.68
C CYS A 70 -7.05 0.69 25.34
N ARG A 71 -6.69 -0.50 25.82
CA ARG A 71 -7.63 -1.37 26.49
C ARG A 71 -7.87 -0.94 27.93
N GLU A 72 -7.00 -0.08 28.46
CA GLU A 72 -7.13 0.39 29.84
C GLU A 72 -7.87 1.71 29.92
N CYS A 73 -7.45 2.73 29.15
CA CYS A 73 -8.07 4.04 29.26
C CYS A 73 -8.99 4.37 28.08
N ARG A 74 -9.02 3.49 27.05
CA ARG A 74 -9.89 3.62 25.88
C ARG A 74 -9.55 4.77 24.96
N ALA A 75 -8.42 5.43 25.15
CA ALA A 75 -7.99 6.51 24.27
C ALA A 75 -7.50 5.93 22.95
N VAL A 76 -7.72 6.67 21.86
CA VAL A 76 -7.22 6.30 20.54
C VAL A 76 -6.01 7.15 20.25
N THR A 77 -4.91 6.51 19.85
CA THR A 77 -3.67 7.19 19.57
C THR A 77 -3.26 6.93 18.13
N THR A 78 -2.88 8.01 17.41
CA THR A 78 -2.23 7.88 16.11
C THR A 78 -0.74 7.82 16.37
N LEU A 79 -0.10 6.76 15.91
CA LEU A 79 1.31 6.51 16.20
C LEU A 79 2.21 7.27 15.24
N ASP A 80 3.20 7.98 15.80
CA ASP A 80 4.24 8.61 14.98
C ASP A 80 5.39 7.65 14.70
N LEU A 81 5.61 6.74 15.64
CA LEU A 81 6.67 5.73 15.55
C LEU A 81 6.02 4.37 15.63
N PRO A 82 6.68 3.32 15.12
CA PRO A 82 6.08 1.98 15.16
C PRO A 82 6.15 1.35 16.54
N ILE A 83 5.77 2.09 17.56
CA ILE A 83 5.75 1.63 18.93
C ILE A 83 4.28 1.56 19.36
N LEU A 84 3.81 0.36 19.68
CA LEU A 84 2.40 0.14 20.01
C LEU A 84 2.18 0.46 21.49
N ALA A 85 1.89 1.72 21.77
CA ALA A 85 1.67 2.19 23.13
C ALA A 85 0.63 3.30 23.11
N CYS A 86 -0.10 3.41 24.22
CA CYS A 86 -1.08 4.48 24.39
C CYS A 86 -0.37 5.81 24.60
N GLY A 87 -0.75 6.82 23.81
CA GLY A 87 -0.17 8.16 23.94
C GLY A 87 -0.70 8.92 25.13
N THR A 88 -1.77 8.43 25.77
CA THR A 88 -2.38 9.11 26.91
C THR A 88 -1.88 8.55 28.23
N CYS A 89 -1.92 7.23 28.42
CA CYS A 89 -1.54 6.63 29.68
C CYS A 89 -0.25 5.83 29.62
N GLY A 90 0.33 5.65 28.43
CA GLY A 90 1.59 4.93 28.29
C GLY A 90 1.48 3.42 28.34
N SER A 91 0.29 2.88 28.44
CA SER A 91 0.10 1.43 28.51
C SER A 91 0.47 0.78 27.18
N PHE A 92 1.02 -0.44 27.23
CA PHE A 92 1.24 -1.25 26.04
C PHE A 92 0.06 -2.16 25.73
N GLU A 93 -1.00 -2.12 26.56
CA GLU A 93 -2.19 -2.92 26.35
C GLU A 93 -3.10 -2.20 25.35
N VAL A 94 -2.74 -2.31 24.08
CA VAL A 94 -3.46 -1.59 23.04
C VAL A 94 -3.90 -2.57 21.95
N ALA A 95 -4.98 -2.21 21.28
CA ALA A 95 -5.48 -2.96 20.12
C ALA A 95 -5.23 -2.13 18.88
N LEU A 96 -4.63 -2.75 17.87
CA LEU A 96 -4.34 -2.05 16.63
C LEU A 96 -5.62 -1.89 15.83
N LEU A 97 -5.94 -0.66 15.43
CA LEU A 97 -7.12 -0.36 14.63
C LEU A 97 -6.78 -0.23 13.15
N SER A 98 -5.61 0.30 12.82
CA SER A 98 -5.19 0.52 11.44
C SER A 98 -3.69 0.65 11.38
N GLY A 99 -3.13 0.52 10.16
CA GLY A 99 -1.71 0.76 9.95
C GLY A 99 -0.94 -0.42 9.39
N GLU A 100 -1.59 -1.58 9.23
CA GLU A 100 -0.92 -2.77 8.69
C GLU A 100 -1.37 -3.09 7.26
N GLU A 101 -2.17 -2.24 6.67
CA GLU A 101 -2.76 -2.53 5.38
C GLU A 101 -1.69 -2.70 4.29
N PHE A 102 -1.96 -3.61 3.38
CA PHE A 102 -1.20 -3.74 2.14
C PHE A 102 -2.13 -4.40 1.14
N LEU A 103 -2.81 -3.56 0.36
CA LEU A 103 -3.79 -4.10 -0.59
C LEU A 103 -3.91 -3.19 -1.80
N ILE A 104 -4.30 -3.81 -2.91
CA ILE A 104 -4.61 -3.08 -4.12
C ILE A 104 -6.06 -2.66 -4.02
N VAL A 105 -6.28 -1.34 -4.02
CA VAL A 105 -7.62 -0.79 -3.87
C VAL A 105 -8.34 -0.79 -5.21
N SER A 106 -7.63 -0.42 -6.26
CA SER A 106 -8.25 -0.30 -7.58
C SER A 106 -7.20 -0.31 -8.67
N MET A 107 -7.64 -0.61 -9.88
CA MET A 107 -6.83 -0.52 -11.08
C MET A 107 -7.66 0.20 -12.13
N ASP A 108 -7.03 1.14 -12.83
CA ASP A 108 -7.67 1.81 -13.95
C ASP A 108 -7.16 1.16 -15.22
N LEU A 109 -8.03 0.45 -15.90
CA LEU A 109 -7.69 -0.22 -17.14
C LEU A 109 -8.01 0.71 -18.32
N ALA A 110 -7.21 0.60 -19.37
CA ALA A 110 -7.53 1.32 -20.60
C ALA A 110 -8.84 0.75 -21.16
N GLU A 111 -9.64 1.62 -21.78
CA GLU A 111 -10.86 1.16 -22.40
C GLU A 111 -10.53 0.17 -23.48
N ALA A 112 -11.37 -0.85 -23.63
CA ALA A 112 -11.20 -1.79 -24.71
C ALA A 112 -11.27 -1.01 -26.01
N GLU A 113 -10.34 -1.29 -26.94
CA GLU A 113 -10.39 -0.68 -28.24
C GLU A 113 -11.68 -1.06 -28.85
N ALA A 114 -12.45 -0.16 -29.03
CA ALA A 114 -13.72 -0.48 -29.53
C ALA A 114 -13.61 -1.21 -30.83
N GLU A 115 -13.29 -1.33 -30.89
CA GLU A 115 -13.17 -1.54 -31.56
C GLU A 115 -13.20 -1.36 -32.22
N ALA A 116 -12.99 -1.06 -32.19
CA ALA A 116 -12.82 -0.70 -32.84
C ALA A 116 -13.53 -0.84 -33.54
#